data_e1dd03ce632d724bb464aff15bf7fee6
#
_entry.id   e1dd03ce632d724bb464aff15bf7fee6
#
_cell.length_a   1.000
_cell.length_b   1.000
_cell.length_c   1.000
_cell.angle_alpha   90.00
_cell.angle_beta   90.00
_cell.angle_gamma   90.00
#
_symmetry.space_group_name_H-M   'P 1'
#
loop_
_entity.id
_entity.type
_entity.pdbx_description
1 polymer ?
#
loop_
_entity_poly.entity_id
_entity_poly.type
_entity_poly.pdbx_seq_one_letter_code
_entity_poly.pdbx_strand_id
1 'polypeptide(L)'
;MKTNLRLIGGKKLQSPNNLYTRPTTLRVREAIFNILNNKVDNSNWLDLFSGTGAISCEAYNHGARKIIAIEKNKINSRICLKNLLSLQDIENRKNDIDVICKDVVNWTKPNYERNLSSKV
;
A
#
# COMPACT_ATOMS: atom_id res chain seq x y z
N MET A 1 -4.10 -23.18 -3.09
CA MET A 1 -3.91 -22.59 -4.41
C MET A 1 -3.24 -21.23 -4.29
N LYS A 2 -2.09 -21.05 -4.91
CA LYS A 2 -1.41 -19.75 -4.89
C LYS A 2 -2.15 -18.80 -5.81
N THR A 3 -2.64 -17.71 -5.26
CA THR A 3 -3.21 -16.64 -6.06
C THR A 3 -2.08 -15.88 -6.77
N ASN A 4 -2.18 -15.75 -8.09
CA ASN A 4 -1.25 -14.95 -8.86
C ASN A 4 -1.60 -13.48 -8.69
N LEU A 5 -0.91 -12.83 -7.73
CA LEU A 5 -1.08 -11.40 -7.50
C LEU A 5 -0.17 -10.63 -8.45
N ARG A 6 -0.76 -9.84 -9.34
CA ARG A 6 -0.01 -9.03 -10.31
C ARG A 6 -0.49 -7.60 -10.31
N LEU A 7 0.43 -6.69 -10.56
CA LEU A 7 0.10 -5.29 -10.83
C LEU A 7 -0.58 -5.13 -12.20
N ILE A 8 -1.22 -3.99 -12.43
CA ILE A 8 -1.89 -3.68 -13.69
C ILE A 8 -0.93 -3.85 -14.88
N GLY A 9 0.33 -3.45 -14.73
CA GLY A 9 1.37 -3.63 -15.75
C GLY A 9 1.92 -5.05 -15.87
N GLY A 10 1.42 -6.01 -15.08
CA GLY A 10 1.80 -7.42 -15.19
C GLY A 10 2.87 -7.89 -14.22
N LYS A 11 3.52 -7.00 -13.47
CA LYS A 11 4.56 -7.41 -12.53
C LYS A 11 3.96 -8.25 -11.40
N LYS A 12 4.58 -9.41 -11.15
CA LYS A 12 4.14 -10.32 -10.10
C LYS A 12 4.55 -9.80 -8.74
N LEU A 13 3.61 -9.83 -7.80
CA LEU A 13 3.85 -9.52 -6.38
C LEU A 13 3.81 -10.79 -5.55
N GLN A 14 4.41 -10.73 -4.38
CA GLN A 14 4.30 -11.82 -3.41
C GLN A 14 2.94 -11.78 -2.74
N SER A 15 2.39 -12.97 -2.46
CA SER A 15 1.16 -13.13 -1.70
C SER A 15 1.34 -14.24 -0.68
N PRO A 16 0.61 -14.19 0.46
CA PRO A 16 0.72 -15.25 1.46
C PRO A 16 0.06 -16.52 0.96
N ASN A 17 0.53 -17.67 1.47
CA ASN A 17 -0.12 -18.96 1.25
C ASN A 17 -1.34 -19.15 2.15
N ASN A 18 -2.08 -18.09 2.38
CA ASN A 18 -3.21 -18.07 3.29
C ASN A 18 -4.51 -17.92 2.51
N LEU A 19 -5.39 -18.90 2.66
CA LEU A 19 -6.69 -18.93 1.99
C LEU A 19 -7.63 -17.82 2.47
N TYR A 20 -7.35 -17.24 3.64
CA TYR A 20 -8.22 -16.21 4.23
C TYR A 20 -7.88 -14.79 3.79
N THR A 21 -6.71 -14.58 3.20
CA THR A 21 -6.32 -13.27 2.70
C THR A 21 -6.74 -13.12 1.25
N ARG A 22 -7.69 -12.23 1.01
CA ARG A 22 -8.14 -11.91 -0.34
C ARG A 22 -7.60 -10.56 -0.76
N PRO A 23 -6.67 -10.51 -1.71
CA PRO A 23 -6.22 -9.22 -2.23
C PRO A 23 -7.33 -8.56 -3.04
N THR A 24 -7.27 -7.24 -3.12
CA THR A 24 -8.13 -6.47 -4.02
C THR A 24 -7.91 -6.96 -5.46
N THR A 25 -8.99 -7.28 -6.17
CA THR A 25 -8.88 -7.84 -7.51
C THR A 25 -8.27 -6.84 -8.48
N LEU A 26 -7.68 -7.36 -9.55
CA LEU A 26 -7.10 -6.52 -10.61
C LEU A 26 -8.15 -5.57 -11.20
N ARG A 27 -9.36 -6.07 -11.45
CA ARG A 27 -10.46 -5.25 -11.99
C ARG A 27 -10.81 -4.08 -11.10
N VAL A 28 -10.88 -4.30 -9.77
CA VAL A 28 -11.16 -3.23 -8.80
C VAL A 28 -10.01 -2.23 -8.77
N ARG A 29 -8.77 -2.70 -8.79
CA ARG A 29 -7.60 -1.82 -8.82
C ARG A 29 -7.58 -0.97 -10.09
N GLU A 30 -7.86 -1.56 -11.24
CA GLU A 30 -7.97 -0.81 -12.49
C GLU A 30 -9.03 0.28 -12.41
N ALA A 31 -10.21 -0.04 -11.84
CA ALA A 31 -11.28 0.94 -11.66
C ALA A 31 -10.85 2.10 -10.77
N ILE A 32 -10.19 1.80 -9.64
CA ILE A 32 -9.71 2.82 -8.71
C ILE A 32 -8.74 3.79 -9.42
N PHE A 33 -7.73 3.25 -10.10
CA PHE A 33 -6.70 4.09 -10.72
C PHE A 33 -7.19 4.79 -11.98
N ASN A 34 -8.19 4.25 -12.66
CA ASN A 34 -8.86 4.96 -13.75
C ASN A 34 -9.64 6.18 -13.22
N ILE A 35 -10.33 6.03 -12.08
CA ILE A 35 -11.06 7.14 -11.46
C ILE A 35 -10.10 8.22 -10.96
N LEU A 36 -9.01 7.82 -10.30
CA LEU A 36 -8.03 8.76 -9.77
C LEU A 36 -7.17 9.40 -10.86
N ASN A 37 -6.98 8.66 -11.96
CA ASN A 37 -6.23 9.13 -13.11
C ASN A 37 -4.86 9.71 -12.71
N ASN A 38 -4.51 10.91 -13.17
CA ASN A 38 -3.21 11.53 -12.89
C ASN A 38 -3.09 12.17 -11.50
N LYS A 39 -4.12 12.07 -10.67
CA LYS A 39 -4.07 12.59 -9.28
C LYS A 39 -3.11 11.83 -8.38
N VAL A 40 -2.74 10.61 -8.77
CA VAL A 40 -1.80 9.78 -7.99
C VAL A 40 -0.36 10.25 -8.18
N ASP A 41 -0.02 10.74 -9.36
CA ASP A 41 1.33 11.18 -9.65
C ASP A 41 1.78 12.28 -8.68
N ASN A 42 2.93 12.10 -8.08
CA ASN A 42 3.53 13.00 -7.10
C ASN A 42 2.66 13.21 -5.83
N SER A 43 1.76 12.28 -5.54
CA SER A 43 0.87 12.36 -4.39
C SER A 43 1.48 11.77 -3.13
N ASN A 44 0.90 12.12 -1.99
CA ASN A 44 1.10 11.40 -0.74
C ASN A 44 -0.03 10.39 -0.60
N TRP A 45 0.32 9.11 -0.52
CA TRP A 45 -0.63 8.00 -0.51
C TRP A 45 -0.70 7.37 0.88
N LEU A 46 -1.90 7.25 1.42
CA LEU A 46 -2.14 6.57 2.68
C LEU A 46 -3.08 5.38 2.45
N ASP A 47 -2.60 4.20 2.76
CA ASP A 47 -3.36 2.96 2.65
C ASP A 47 -3.60 2.41 4.06
N LEU A 48 -4.83 2.49 4.53
CA LEU A 48 -5.18 2.13 5.92
C LEU A 48 -5.32 0.63 6.14
N PHE A 49 -5.54 -0.15 5.11
CA PHE A 49 -5.73 -1.60 5.18
C PHE A 49 -4.94 -2.25 4.04
N SER A 50 -3.63 -2.16 4.13
CA SER A 50 -2.79 -2.45 2.97
C SER A 50 -2.72 -3.93 2.59
N GLY A 51 -2.99 -4.84 3.51
CA GLY A 51 -2.84 -6.27 3.23
C GLY A 51 -1.43 -6.55 2.73
N THR A 52 -1.31 -7.19 1.58
CA THR A 52 -0.01 -7.48 0.95
C THR A 52 0.51 -6.34 0.10
N GLY A 53 -0.20 -5.20 0.04
CA GLY A 53 0.28 -3.99 -0.58
C GLY A 53 -0.05 -3.81 -2.06
N ALA A 54 -1.00 -4.56 -2.60
CA ALA A 54 -1.32 -4.46 -4.04
C ALA A 54 -1.70 -3.04 -4.45
N ILE A 55 -2.58 -2.38 -3.69
CA ILE A 55 -3.03 -1.02 -4.00
C ILE A 55 -1.89 -0.02 -3.81
N SER A 56 -1.11 -0.16 -2.73
CA SER A 56 0.05 0.70 -2.49
C SER A 56 1.10 0.55 -3.59
N CYS A 57 1.32 -0.66 -4.08
CA CYS A 57 2.24 -0.90 -5.20
C CYS A 57 1.73 -0.27 -6.50
N GLU A 58 0.42 -0.33 -6.74
CA GLU A 58 -0.16 0.38 -7.89
C GLU A 58 0.04 1.88 -7.76
N ALA A 59 -0.17 2.43 -6.56
CA ALA A 59 0.07 3.86 -6.33
C ALA A 59 1.52 4.23 -6.60
N TYR A 60 2.47 3.38 -6.19
CA TYR A 60 3.88 3.57 -6.50
C TYR A 60 4.10 3.62 -8.02
N ASN A 61 3.54 2.66 -8.77
CA ASN A 61 3.67 2.62 -10.22
C ASN A 61 3.03 3.82 -10.91
N HIS A 62 2.02 4.42 -10.30
CA HIS A 62 1.36 5.61 -10.83
C HIS A 62 2.00 6.92 -10.34
N GLY A 63 3.15 6.83 -9.68
CA GLY A 63 3.97 8.00 -9.38
C GLY A 63 3.79 8.60 -8.00
N ALA A 64 3.15 7.90 -7.06
CA ALA A 64 3.03 8.40 -5.69
C ALA A 64 4.42 8.68 -5.10
N ARG A 65 4.59 9.86 -4.53
CA ARG A 65 5.86 10.30 -3.98
C ARG A 65 6.12 9.71 -2.60
N LYS A 66 5.09 9.66 -1.77
CA LYS A 66 5.16 9.12 -0.41
C LYS A 66 4.06 8.09 -0.23
N ILE A 67 4.41 6.96 0.37
CA ILE A 67 3.45 5.88 0.66
C ILE A 67 3.55 5.53 2.13
N ILE A 68 2.43 5.63 2.83
CA ILE A 68 2.27 5.10 4.17
C ILE A 68 1.22 3.99 4.10
N ALA A 69 1.61 2.78 4.45
CA ALA A 69 0.74 1.61 4.44
C ALA A 69 0.59 1.06 5.86
N ILE A 70 -0.64 0.90 6.31
CA ILE A 70 -0.96 0.40 7.65
C ILE A 70 -1.57 -0.99 7.50
N GLU A 71 -1.02 -1.96 8.22
CA GLU A 71 -1.52 -3.33 8.21
C GLU A 71 -1.28 -3.98 9.58
N LYS A 72 -2.33 -4.51 10.20
CA LYS A 72 -2.23 -5.11 11.54
C LYS A 72 -1.61 -6.50 11.53
N ASN A 73 -1.75 -7.26 10.44
CA ASN A 73 -1.21 -8.61 10.34
C ASN A 73 0.29 -8.56 10.06
N LYS A 74 1.07 -9.19 10.92
CA LYS A 74 2.53 -9.17 10.82
C LYS A 74 3.05 -9.74 9.50
N ILE A 75 2.49 -10.86 9.06
CA ILE A 75 2.92 -11.53 7.84
C ILE A 75 2.59 -10.67 6.63
N ASN A 76 1.37 -10.15 6.57
CA ASN A 76 0.95 -9.30 5.47
C ASN A 76 1.75 -7.99 5.41
N SER A 77 2.04 -7.37 6.55
CA SER A 77 2.83 -6.14 6.57
C SER A 77 4.25 -6.36 6.05
N ARG A 78 4.86 -7.51 6.37
CA ARG A 78 6.19 -7.87 5.84
C ARG A 78 6.16 -8.09 4.34
N ILE A 79 5.12 -8.75 3.84
CA ILE A 79 4.95 -8.98 2.41
C ILE A 79 4.72 -7.65 1.70
N CYS A 80 3.91 -6.77 2.28
CA CYS A 80 3.68 -5.42 1.75
C CYS A 80 4.99 -4.66 1.60
N LEU A 81 5.83 -4.65 2.62
CA LEU A 81 7.12 -3.99 2.57
C LEU A 81 8.02 -4.58 1.48
N LYS A 82 8.10 -5.91 1.41
CA LYS A 82 8.89 -6.58 0.38
C LYS A 82 8.42 -6.21 -1.02
N ASN A 83 7.10 -6.19 -1.22
CA ASN A 83 6.53 -5.84 -2.53
C ASN A 83 6.90 -4.41 -2.93
N LEU A 84 6.75 -3.45 -2.00
CA LEU A 84 7.09 -2.06 -2.27
C LEU A 84 8.58 -1.85 -2.52
N LEU A 85 9.43 -2.49 -1.71
CA LEU A 85 10.87 -2.38 -1.88
C LEU A 85 11.34 -3.00 -3.19
N SER A 86 10.70 -4.07 -3.65
CA SER A 86 11.04 -4.68 -4.93
C SER A 86 10.80 -3.74 -6.11
N LEU A 87 9.78 -2.90 -6.03
CA LEU A 87 9.52 -1.88 -7.05
C LEU A 87 10.57 -0.77 -7.01
N GLN A 88 10.93 -0.34 -5.81
CA GLN A 88 11.93 0.70 -5.60
C GLN A 88 13.28 0.28 -6.17
N ASP A 89 13.69 -0.97 -5.95
CA ASP A 89 14.95 -1.50 -6.46
C ASP A 89 14.99 -1.52 -7.99
N ILE A 90 13.89 -1.91 -8.64
CA ILE A 90 13.81 -1.99 -10.10
C ILE A 90 13.86 -0.61 -10.73
N GLU A 91 13.11 0.34 -10.20
CA GLU A 91 12.98 1.68 -10.78
C GLU A 91 14.08 2.63 -10.34
N ASN A 92 14.88 2.25 -9.36
CA ASN A 92 15.94 3.09 -8.79
C ASN A 92 15.43 4.48 -8.41
N ARG A 93 14.22 4.54 -7.90
CA ARG A 93 13.51 5.76 -7.49
C ARG A 93 13.50 5.86 -5.98
N LYS A 94 13.91 7.01 -5.43
CA LYS A 94 13.83 7.25 -3.99
C LYS A 94 12.46 7.77 -3.62
N ASN A 95 11.54 6.86 -3.33
CA ASN A 95 10.24 7.20 -2.78
C ASN A 95 10.27 7.01 -1.26
N ASP A 96 9.44 7.77 -0.58
CA ASP A 96 9.28 7.68 0.85
C ASP A 96 8.26 6.57 1.15
N ILE A 97 8.74 5.41 1.59
CA ILE A 97 7.90 4.24 1.87
C ILE A 97 7.95 3.93 3.35
N ASP A 98 6.78 3.84 3.98
CA ASP A 98 6.65 3.49 5.38
C ASP A 98 5.52 2.48 5.54
N VAL A 99 5.86 1.26 5.97
CA VAL A 99 4.88 0.21 6.24
C VAL A 99 4.82 0.00 7.74
N ILE A 100 3.66 0.25 8.33
CA ILE A 100 3.47 0.23 9.76
C ILE A 100 2.57 -0.94 10.15
N CYS A 101 3.09 -1.83 11.00
CA CYS A 101 2.31 -2.97 11.50
C CYS A 101 1.56 -2.55 12.75
N LYS A 102 0.35 -2.02 12.55
CA LYS A 102 -0.53 -1.58 13.64
C LYS A 102 -1.99 -1.73 13.24
N ASP A 103 -2.84 -1.78 14.23
CA ASP A 103 -4.27 -1.59 14.03
C ASP A 103 -4.54 -0.12 13.68
N VAL A 104 -5.43 0.12 12.71
CA VAL A 104 -5.71 1.48 12.20
C VAL A 104 -6.20 2.39 13.32
N VAL A 105 -7.09 1.90 14.20
CA VAL A 105 -7.64 2.69 15.30
C VAL A 105 -6.53 3.12 16.25
N ASN A 106 -5.62 2.21 16.58
CA ASN A 106 -4.48 2.51 17.45
C ASN A 106 -3.49 3.47 16.81
N TRP A 107 -3.32 3.39 15.50
CA TRP A 107 -2.43 4.29 14.76
C TRP A 107 -3.02 5.71 14.67
N THR A 108 -4.32 5.81 14.41
CA THR A 108 -4.97 7.12 14.21
C THR A 108 -5.13 7.91 15.51
N LYS A 109 -5.36 7.24 16.65
CA LYS A 109 -5.57 7.91 17.95
C LYS A 109 -4.44 8.88 18.32
N PRO A 110 -3.17 8.45 18.41
CA PRO A 110 -2.10 9.38 18.77
C PRO A 110 -1.93 10.53 17.77
N ASN A 111 -2.11 10.25 16.48
CA ASN A 111 -2.00 11.28 15.45
C ASN A 111 -3.14 12.30 15.53
N TYR A 112 -4.35 11.83 15.82
CA TYR A 112 -5.50 12.71 16.01
C TYR A 112 -5.32 13.61 17.23
N GLU A 113 -4.92 13.05 18.37
CA GLU A 113 -4.69 13.80 19.60
C GLU A 113 -3.57 14.84 19.41
N ARG A 114 -2.51 14.49 18.72
CA ARG A 114 -1.42 15.40 18.42
C ARG A 114 -1.87 16.58 17.57
N ASN A 115 -2.71 16.33 16.56
CA ASN A 115 -3.28 17.36 15.72
C ASN A 115 -4.21 18.30 16.49
N LEU A 116 -5.00 17.75 17.42
CA LEU A 116 -5.84 18.56 18.29
C LEU A 116 -5.00 19.50 19.18
N SER A 117 -3.91 18.98 19.76
CA SER A 117 -3.02 19.77 20.60
C SER A 117 -2.39 20.91 19.83
N SER A 118 -2.03 20.71 18.56
CA SER A 118 -1.40 21.72 17.75
C SER A 118 -2.34 22.82 17.28
N LYS A 119 -3.65 22.61 17.38
CA LYS A 119 -4.67 23.57 16.96
C LYS A 119 -5.17 24.47 18.10
N VAL A 120 -4.72 24.24 19.28
CA VAL A 120 -5.09 25.04 20.45
C VAL A 120 -4.07 26.20 20.70
#